data_70414076359887f7d2c5e0704afc774d
#
_entry.id   70414076359887f7d2c5e0704afc774d
#
_cell.length_a   1.000
_cell.length_b   1.000
_cell.length_c   1.000
_cell.angle_alpha   90.00
_cell.angle_beta   90.00
_cell.angle_gamma   90.00
#
_symmetry.space_group_name_H-M   'P 1'
#
loop_
_entity.id
_entity.type
_entity.pdbx_description
1 polymer ?
#
loop_
_entity_poly.entity_id
_entity_poly.type
_entity_poly.pdbx_seq_one_letter_code
_entity_poly.pdbx_strand_id
1 'polypeptide(L)'
;MRRRLFGFIALAVLIVLLCVATLCYGVVDIPFASVVQSLFSPGDDVSSNILWNLRIPKMIAAVLAGASLAVSGLSLQTVFRNPLAGPFVLGISSGASLGVALALLAGVGFGSVGVLGSAALGALLVTFIVMFVATRFAQTGVLLIVGLLTGYFIDAIVSVLIAGNSSESLRVYVAWGMGSFGRVTLGDVWIFTCAILVGLVLIGGSLRYLNAALLGDDFAHGLGLNVKRSKICVLLGASLLAGTTTAFCGPVAFIGIAVPHLAYMLFKTTNHRLLLPGAALCGVALALLAGLFPASVPLNAVLSLVGVPVILWVLVRGSGARF
;
A
#
# COMPACT_ATOMS: atom_id res chain seq x y z
N MET A 1 19.40 -19.11 -11.64
CA MET A 1 18.13 -19.72 -11.23
C MET A 1 18.11 -20.05 -9.74
N ARG A 2 19.07 -20.83 -9.19
CA ARG A 2 19.16 -21.22 -7.76
C ARG A 2 19.11 -20.04 -6.76
N ARG A 3 19.83 -18.94 -7.01
CA ARG A 3 19.84 -17.77 -6.11
C ARG A 3 18.46 -17.11 -5.96
N ARG A 4 17.67 -17.02 -7.04
CA ARG A 4 16.32 -16.43 -7.01
C ARG A 4 15.36 -17.33 -6.24
N LEU A 5 15.43 -18.66 -6.46
CA LEU A 5 14.64 -19.63 -5.72
C LEU A 5 14.95 -19.54 -4.22
N PHE A 6 16.23 -19.46 -3.85
CA PHE A 6 16.65 -19.26 -2.46
C PHE A 6 16.07 -17.98 -1.86
N GLY A 7 16.06 -16.86 -2.62
CA GLY A 7 15.45 -15.60 -2.17
C GLY A 7 13.95 -15.74 -1.89
N PHE A 8 13.21 -16.44 -2.75
CA PHE A 8 11.77 -16.69 -2.53
C PHE A 8 11.53 -17.58 -1.29
N ILE A 9 12.32 -18.63 -1.13
CA ILE A 9 12.21 -19.55 0.05
C ILE A 9 12.56 -18.77 1.33
N ALA A 10 13.64 -18.02 1.34
CA ALA A 10 14.04 -17.23 2.50
C ALA A 10 12.98 -16.21 2.92
N LEU A 11 12.38 -15.49 1.95
CA LEU A 11 11.28 -14.57 2.22
C LEU A 11 10.04 -15.31 2.73
N ALA A 12 9.68 -16.44 2.15
CA ALA A 12 8.54 -17.23 2.60
C ALA A 12 8.72 -17.70 4.06
N VAL A 13 9.91 -18.20 4.41
CA VAL A 13 10.25 -18.59 5.79
C VAL A 13 10.19 -17.37 6.72
N LEU A 14 10.78 -16.23 6.31
CA LEU A 14 10.72 -14.99 7.09
C LEU A 14 9.28 -14.53 7.33
N ILE A 15 8.44 -14.57 6.32
CA ILE A 15 7.02 -14.18 6.44
C ILE A 15 6.29 -15.10 7.43
N VAL A 16 6.50 -16.41 7.34
CA VAL A 16 5.89 -17.35 8.29
C VAL A 16 6.35 -17.05 9.73
N LEU A 17 7.64 -16.80 9.94
CA LEU A 17 8.16 -16.43 11.26
C LEU A 17 7.55 -15.11 11.77
N LEU A 18 7.42 -14.10 10.89
CA LEU A 18 6.81 -12.82 11.25
C LEU A 18 5.30 -12.96 11.52
N CYS A 19 4.58 -13.81 10.79
CA CYS A 19 3.18 -14.13 11.08
C CYS A 19 3.05 -14.75 12.48
N VAL A 20 3.86 -15.76 12.78
CA VAL A 20 3.88 -16.39 14.12
C VAL A 20 4.22 -15.34 15.18
N ALA A 21 5.23 -14.52 14.95
CA ALA A 21 5.58 -13.44 15.88
C ALA A 21 4.41 -12.48 16.11
N THR A 22 3.70 -12.06 15.06
CA THR A 22 2.54 -11.16 15.16
C THR A 22 1.38 -11.80 15.95
N LEU A 23 1.23 -13.11 15.87
CA LEU A 23 0.20 -13.85 16.64
C LEU A 23 0.61 -14.07 18.11
N CYS A 24 1.91 -14.20 18.39
CA CYS A 24 2.41 -14.47 19.77
C CYS A 24 2.68 -13.17 20.56
N TYR A 25 3.30 -12.16 19.91
CA TYR A 25 3.75 -10.94 20.58
C TYR A 25 2.77 -9.78 20.42
N GLY A 26 2.64 -8.95 21.48
CA GLY A 26 1.79 -7.76 21.48
C GLY A 26 1.71 -7.12 22.86
N VAL A 27 0.66 -6.35 23.12
CA VAL A 27 0.42 -5.74 24.45
C VAL A 27 0.29 -6.82 25.55
N VAL A 28 -0.28 -7.95 25.20
CA VAL A 28 -0.37 -9.16 26.04
C VAL A 28 0.29 -10.28 25.27
N ASP A 29 1.35 -10.89 25.80
CA ASP A 29 1.99 -12.03 25.14
C ASP A 29 1.15 -13.29 25.28
N ILE A 30 0.93 -13.99 24.15
CA ILE A 30 0.19 -15.25 24.13
C ILE A 30 1.20 -16.35 23.79
N PRO A 31 1.34 -17.36 24.67
CA PRO A 31 2.22 -18.51 24.39
C PRO A 31 1.85 -19.19 23.08
N PHE A 32 2.86 -19.66 22.34
CA PHE A 32 2.67 -20.32 21.04
C PHE A 32 1.69 -21.50 21.13
N ALA A 33 1.76 -22.29 22.21
CA ALA A 33 0.83 -23.41 22.43
C ALA A 33 -0.63 -22.95 22.51
N SER A 34 -0.89 -21.83 23.21
CA SER A 34 -2.23 -21.23 23.30
C SER A 34 -2.69 -20.66 21.96
N VAL A 35 -1.78 -20.07 21.15
CA VAL A 35 -2.10 -19.63 19.78
C VAL A 35 -2.55 -20.82 18.93
N VAL A 36 -1.80 -21.92 18.94
CA VAL A 36 -2.16 -23.14 18.19
C VAL A 36 -3.49 -23.71 18.69
N GLN A 37 -3.69 -23.81 19.99
CA GLN A 37 -4.94 -24.29 20.56
C GLN A 37 -6.14 -23.43 20.12
N SER A 38 -6.04 -22.10 20.25
CA SER A 38 -7.13 -21.18 19.88
C SER A 38 -7.42 -21.13 18.39
N LEU A 39 -6.43 -21.46 17.52
CA LEU A 39 -6.65 -21.56 16.07
C LEU A 39 -7.48 -22.79 15.70
N PHE A 40 -7.26 -23.94 16.36
CA PHE A 40 -7.97 -25.19 16.05
C PHE A 40 -9.22 -25.42 16.91
N SER A 41 -9.28 -24.81 18.08
CA SER A 41 -10.41 -24.91 19.01
C SER A 41 -10.70 -23.52 19.58
N PRO A 42 -11.40 -22.65 18.82
CA PRO A 42 -11.77 -21.34 19.30
C PRO A 42 -12.65 -21.47 20.55
N GLY A 43 -12.20 -20.88 21.65
CA GLY A 43 -12.94 -20.83 22.95
C GLY A 43 -13.34 -19.40 23.28
N ASP A 44 -14.10 -19.26 24.36
CA ASP A 44 -14.53 -17.94 24.89
C ASP A 44 -13.46 -17.32 25.83
N ASP A 45 -12.26 -17.90 25.85
CA ASP A 45 -11.16 -17.39 26.66
C ASP A 45 -10.58 -16.08 26.07
N VAL A 46 -9.96 -15.29 26.97
CA VAL A 46 -9.41 -13.98 26.61
C VAL A 46 -8.37 -14.09 25.49
N SER A 47 -7.55 -15.15 25.51
CA SER A 47 -6.51 -15.39 24.49
C SER A 47 -7.11 -15.62 23.12
N SER A 48 -8.16 -16.42 23.02
CA SER A 48 -8.90 -16.68 21.77
C SER A 48 -9.56 -15.41 21.23
N ASN A 49 -10.20 -14.63 22.08
CA ASN A 49 -10.81 -13.37 21.69
C ASN A 49 -9.80 -12.34 21.18
N ILE A 50 -8.62 -12.21 21.82
CA ILE A 50 -7.55 -11.34 21.35
C ILE A 50 -7.01 -11.84 20.00
N LEU A 51 -6.83 -13.14 19.84
CA LEU A 51 -6.30 -13.73 18.62
C LEU A 51 -7.21 -13.49 17.42
N TRP A 52 -8.50 -13.84 17.54
CA TRP A 52 -9.44 -13.78 16.43
C TRP A 52 -9.93 -12.37 16.11
N ASN A 53 -10.17 -11.53 17.12
CA ASN A 53 -10.76 -10.20 16.91
C ASN A 53 -9.70 -9.10 16.70
N LEU A 54 -8.44 -9.30 17.12
CA LEU A 54 -7.42 -8.26 17.03
C LEU A 54 -6.21 -8.68 16.21
N ARG A 55 -5.60 -9.87 16.49
CA ARG A 55 -4.31 -10.24 15.89
C ARG A 55 -4.41 -10.79 14.48
N ILE A 56 -5.36 -11.68 14.23
CA ILE A 56 -5.57 -12.25 12.90
C ILE A 56 -5.97 -11.16 11.90
N PRO A 57 -6.96 -10.28 12.16
CA PRO A 57 -7.28 -9.20 11.26
C PRO A 57 -6.10 -8.25 11.02
N LYS A 58 -5.36 -7.87 12.07
CA LYS A 58 -4.17 -7.03 11.98
C LYS A 58 -3.08 -7.66 11.10
N MET A 59 -2.82 -8.96 11.29
CA MET A 59 -1.85 -9.71 10.49
C MET A 59 -2.26 -9.77 9.02
N ILE A 60 -3.52 -10.10 8.74
CA ILE A 60 -4.05 -10.14 7.36
C ILE A 60 -3.98 -8.75 6.73
N ALA A 61 -4.34 -7.70 7.46
CA ALA A 61 -4.24 -6.32 6.99
C ALA A 61 -2.80 -5.94 6.62
N ALA A 62 -1.82 -6.32 7.45
CA ALA A 62 -0.40 -6.09 7.15
C ALA A 62 0.06 -6.84 5.89
N VAL A 63 -0.36 -8.09 5.71
CA VAL A 63 -0.06 -8.89 4.51
C VAL A 63 -0.65 -8.24 3.26
N LEU A 64 -1.94 -7.91 3.29
CA LEU A 64 -2.63 -7.29 2.16
C LEU A 64 -2.06 -5.91 1.83
N ALA A 65 -1.84 -5.06 2.84
CA ALA A 65 -1.29 -3.73 2.67
C ALA A 65 0.14 -3.75 2.14
N GLY A 66 0.99 -4.62 2.70
CA GLY A 66 2.38 -4.78 2.26
C GLY A 66 2.49 -5.21 0.81
N ALA A 67 1.74 -6.26 0.42
CA ALA A 67 1.72 -6.76 -0.94
C ALA A 67 1.18 -5.70 -1.93
N SER A 68 0.05 -5.08 -1.59
CA SER A 68 -0.62 -4.12 -2.47
C SER A 68 0.21 -2.87 -2.74
N LEU A 69 0.77 -2.26 -1.69
CA LEU A 69 1.60 -1.06 -1.83
C LEU A 69 2.90 -1.33 -2.59
N ALA A 70 3.54 -2.47 -2.35
CA ALA A 70 4.76 -2.86 -3.05
C ALA A 70 4.50 -3.09 -4.55
N VAL A 71 3.43 -3.80 -4.90
CA VAL A 71 3.04 -4.06 -6.30
C VAL A 71 2.60 -2.77 -6.98
N SER A 72 1.78 -1.94 -6.33
CA SER A 72 1.39 -0.62 -6.83
C SER A 72 2.62 0.26 -7.09
N GLY A 73 3.52 0.36 -6.12
CA GLY A 73 4.73 1.16 -6.24
C GLY A 73 5.63 0.73 -7.38
N LEU A 74 5.96 -0.57 -7.49
CA LEU A 74 6.77 -1.11 -8.58
C LEU A 74 6.14 -0.83 -9.96
N SER A 75 4.83 -1.01 -10.07
CA SER A 75 4.10 -0.78 -11.31
C SER A 75 4.15 0.70 -11.73
N LEU A 76 3.98 1.60 -10.76
CA LEU A 76 4.06 3.05 -11.00
C LEU A 76 5.49 3.49 -11.35
N GLN A 77 6.51 2.98 -10.64
CA GLN A 77 7.91 3.26 -10.97
C GLN A 77 8.23 2.87 -12.41
N THR A 78 7.71 1.74 -12.88
CA THR A 78 7.89 1.28 -14.25
C THR A 78 7.16 2.17 -15.27
N VAL A 79 5.88 2.47 -15.05
CA VAL A 79 5.07 3.31 -15.95
C VAL A 79 5.63 4.72 -16.04
N PHE A 80 6.06 5.29 -14.91
CA PHE A 80 6.61 6.63 -14.84
C PHE A 80 8.10 6.71 -15.15
N ARG A 81 8.79 5.56 -15.28
CA ARG A 81 10.25 5.46 -15.41
C ARG A 81 10.96 6.34 -14.38
N ASN A 82 10.40 6.37 -13.19
CA ASN A 82 10.91 7.17 -12.09
C ASN A 82 11.01 6.28 -10.86
N PRO A 83 12.21 6.03 -10.33
CA PRO A 83 12.41 5.16 -9.18
C PRO A 83 11.77 5.71 -7.88
N LEU A 84 11.41 6.98 -7.86
CA LEU A 84 10.74 7.64 -6.73
C LEU A 84 9.22 7.71 -6.91
N ALA A 85 8.67 7.24 -8.02
CA ALA A 85 7.23 7.20 -8.20
C ALA A 85 6.60 6.19 -7.23
N GLY A 86 5.54 6.62 -6.60
CA GLY A 86 4.76 5.79 -5.68
C GLY A 86 3.30 6.25 -5.65
N PRO A 87 2.43 5.49 -4.99
CA PRO A 87 1.00 5.81 -4.96
C PRO A 87 0.69 7.18 -4.35
N PHE A 88 1.54 7.67 -3.43
CA PHE A 88 1.41 9.00 -2.84
C PHE A 88 1.56 10.12 -3.87
N VAL A 89 2.43 9.95 -4.87
CA VAL A 89 2.68 10.96 -5.90
C VAL A 89 1.46 11.19 -6.80
N LEU A 90 0.55 10.22 -6.86
CA LEU A 90 -0.73 10.37 -7.58
C LEU A 90 -1.82 11.10 -6.76
N GLY A 91 -1.53 11.55 -5.53
CA GLY A 91 -2.49 12.24 -4.68
C GLY A 91 -3.62 11.36 -4.11
N ILE A 92 -3.58 10.04 -4.32
CA ILE A 92 -4.65 9.10 -3.91
C ILE A 92 -4.83 9.12 -2.39
N SER A 93 -3.72 9.15 -1.64
CA SER A 93 -3.75 9.22 -0.18
C SER A 93 -4.27 10.57 0.32
N SER A 94 -3.94 11.69 -0.35
CA SER A 94 -4.52 12.99 -0.03
C SER A 94 -6.04 12.99 -0.28
N GLY A 95 -6.50 12.35 -1.37
CA GLY A 95 -7.93 12.13 -1.61
C GLY A 95 -8.63 11.39 -0.48
N ALA A 96 -8.05 10.29 -0.01
CA ALA A 96 -8.56 9.56 1.14
C ALA A 96 -8.60 10.44 2.41
N SER A 97 -7.53 11.21 2.65
CA SER A 97 -7.46 12.19 3.76
C SER A 97 -8.57 13.22 3.69
N LEU A 98 -8.87 13.75 2.49
CA LEU A 98 -9.97 14.69 2.29
C LEU A 98 -11.33 14.06 2.64
N GLY A 99 -11.58 12.83 2.16
CA GLY A 99 -12.82 12.11 2.49
C GLY A 99 -13.00 11.96 4.01
N VAL A 100 -11.95 11.58 4.72
CA VAL A 100 -11.98 11.47 6.19
C VAL A 100 -12.11 12.82 6.87
N ALA A 101 -11.43 13.86 6.38
CA ALA A 101 -11.54 15.21 6.90
C ALA A 101 -12.97 15.76 6.76
N LEU A 102 -13.61 15.54 5.61
CA LEU A 102 -15.00 15.95 5.40
C LEU A 102 -15.96 15.20 6.35
N ALA A 103 -15.73 13.91 6.58
CA ALA A 103 -16.55 13.13 7.48
C ALA A 103 -16.39 13.55 8.96
N LEU A 104 -15.16 13.72 9.43
CA LEU A 104 -14.84 13.94 10.84
C LEU A 104 -14.81 15.42 11.22
N LEU A 105 -14.28 16.29 10.34
CA LEU A 105 -14.06 17.70 10.65
C LEU A 105 -15.19 18.59 10.14
N ALA A 106 -15.68 18.37 8.92
CA ALA A 106 -16.79 19.17 8.41
C ALA A 106 -18.15 18.66 8.84
N GLY A 107 -18.24 17.53 9.53
CA GLY A 107 -19.50 16.93 9.98
C GLY A 107 -20.41 16.54 8.81
N VAL A 108 -19.86 16.38 7.60
CA VAL A 108 -20.60 15.89 6.44
C VAL A 108 -20.91 14.42 6.70
N GLY A 109 -22.07 14.17 7.31
CA GLY A 109 -22.48 12.82 7.66
C GLY A 109 -22.70 11.99 6.40
N PHE A 110 -21.80 11.05 6.12
CA PHE A 110 -21.98 10.06 5.05
C PHE A 110 -22.86 8.89 5.51
N GLY A 111 -23.70 9.10 6.54
CA GLY A 111 -24.61 8.11 7.08
C GLY A 111 -23.89 6.82 7.49
N SER A 112 -24.34 5.67 6.96
CA SER A 112 -23.75 4.35 7.25
C SER A 112 -22.37 4.11 6.63
N VAL A 113 -21.86 5.03 5.78
CA VAL A 113 -20.60 4.86 5.06
C VAL A 113 -19.37 4.97 5.98
N GLY A 114 -19.48 5.78 7.04
CA GLY A 114 -18.41 5.92 8.03
C GLY A 114 -17.09 6.44 7.48
N VAL A 115 -16.05 6.41 8.32
CA VAL A 115 -14.70 6.90 8.00
C VAL A 115 -14.07 6.10 6.85
N LEU A 116 -14.26 4.77 6.84
CA LEU A 116 -13.71 3.88 5.82
C LEU A 116 -14.24 4.22 4.43
N GLY A 117 -15.57 4.33 4.30
CA GLY A 117 -16.19 4.63 3.03
C GLY A 117 -15.88 6.05 2.56
N SER A 118 -15.78 7.02 3.48
CA SER A 118 -15.39 8.39 3.16
C SER A 118 -13.96 8.45 2.60
N ALA A 119 -13.04 7.69 3.22
CA ALA A 119 -11.67 7.55 2.70
C ALA A 119 -11.65 6.91 1.31
N ALA A 120 -12.43 5.84 1.12
CA ALA A 120 -12.54 5.17 -0.18
C ALA A 120 -13.12 6.10 -1.27
N LEU A 121 -14.17 6.86 -0.97
CA LEU A 121 -14.76 7.83 -1.91
C LEU A 121 -13.77 8.93 -2.27
N GLY A 122 -13.02 9.47 -1.31
CA GLY A 122 -11.99 10.48 -1.55
C GLY A 122 -10.85 9.94 -2.43
N ALA A 123 -10.38 8.72 -2.16
CA ALA A 123 -9.38 8.05 -3.00
C ALA A 123 -9.88 7.80 -4.43
N LEU A 124 -11.13 7.38 -4.59
CA LEU A 124 -11.77 7.17 -5.90
C LEU A 124 -11.92 8.48 -6.68
N LEU A 125 -12.29 9.57 -6.01
CA LEU A 125 -12.38 10.89 -6.65
C LEU A 125 -11.05 11.29 -7.28
N VAL A 126 -9.96 11.22 -6.53
CA VAL A 126 -8.63 11.55 -7.05
C VAL A 126 -8.19 10.56 -8.13
N THR A 127 -8.46 9.28 -7.95
CA THR A 127 -8.22 8.28 -9.00
C THR A 127 -8.94 8.65 -10.29
N PHE A 128 -10.20 9.06 -10.21
CA PHE A 128 -10.97 9.51 -11.38
C PHE A 128 -10.33 10.73 -12.05
N ILE A 129 -9.91 11.75 -11.27
CA ILE A 129 -9.22 12.93 -11.79
C ILE A 129 -7.93 12.53 -12.53
N VAL A 130 -7.07 11.73 -11.90
CA VAL A 130 -5.82 11.25 -12.50
C VAL A 130 -6.09 10.44 -13.77
N MET A 131 -7.11 9.58 -13.77
CA MET A 131 -7.50 8.80 -14.94
C MET A 131 -8.03 9.68 -16.08
N PHE A 132 -8.85 10.69 -15.77
CA PHE A 132 -9.33 11.65 -16.76
C PHE A 132 -8.16 12.36 -17.44
N VAL A 133 -7.18 12.82 -16.66
CA VAL A 133 -5.96 13.43 -17.19
C VAL A 133 -5.14 12.44 -18.01
N ALA A 134 -5.00 11.18 -17.54
CA ALA A 134 -4.27 10.13 -18.26
C ALA A 134 -4.87 9.80 -19.64
N THR A 135 -6.18 9.98 -19.81
CA THR A 135 -6.82 9.79 -21.12
C THR A 135 -6.59 10.93 -22.09
N ARG A 136 -6.32 12.13 -21.56
CA ARG A 136 -6.13 13.37 -22.37
C ARG A 136 -4.66 13.64 -22.69
N PHE A 137 -3.74 13.33 -21.77
CA PHE A 137 -2.33 13.61 -21.90
C PHE A 137 -1.53 12.30 -21.93
N ALA A 138 -0.82 12.06 -23.04
CA ALA A 138 0.03 10.87 -23.20
C ALA A 138 1.35 10.98 -22.38
N GLN A 139 1.75 12.22 -22.05
CA GLN A 139 3.04 12.48 -21.38
C GLN A 139 3.00 12.07 -19.92
N THR A 140 3.87 11.14 -19.56
CA THR A 140 3.98 10.57 -18.23
C THR A 140 4.34 11.60 -17.16
N GLY A 141 5.17 12.60 -17.49
CA GLY A 141 5.55 13.69 -16.58
C GLY A 141 4.35 14.56 -16.17
N VAL A 142 3.42 14.83 -17.10
CA VAL A 142 2.20 15.60 -16.80
C VAL A 142 1.35 14.91 -15.73
N LEU A 143 1.22 13.58 -15.80
CA LEU A 143 0.46 12.81 -14.81
C LEU A 143 1.02 12.92 -13.39
N LEU A 144 2.36 12.87 -13.27
CA LEU A 144 3.04 13.04 -11.98
C LEU A 144 2.81 14.45 -11.41
N ILE A 145 2.94 15.48 -12.26
CA ILE A 145 2.73 16.88 -11.84
C ILE A 145 1.28 17.09 -11.42
N VAL A 146 0.31 16.62 -12.20
CA VAL A 146 -1.11 16.76 -11.87
C VAL A 146 -1.45 16.03 -10.58
N GLY A 147 -0.94 14.80 -10.38
CA GLY A 147 -1.13 14.06 -9.14
C GLY A 147 -0.59 14.81 -7.92
N LEU A 148 0.63 15.35 -8.03
CA LEU A 148 1.28 16.11 -6.98
C LEU A 148 0.53 17.42 -6.66
N LEU A 149 0.15 18.18 -7.69
CA LEU A 149 -0.60 19.44 -7.51
C LEU A 149 -1.99 19.18 -6.94
N THR A 150 -2.66 18.11 -7.38
CA THR A 150 -3.96 17.69 -6.80
C THR A 150 -3.78 17.34 -5.32
N GLY A 151 -2.70 16.64 -4.95
CA GLY A 151 -2.37 16.35 -3.56
C GLY A 151 -2.20 17.63 -2.73
N TYR A 152 -1.37 18.57 -3.17
CA TYR A 152 -1.17 19.85 -2.48
C TYR A 152 -2.45 20.68 -2.36
N PHE A 153 -3.28 20.71 -3.40
CA PHE A 153 -4.56 21.40 -3.36
C PHE A 153 -5.50 20.81 -2.30
N ILE A 154 -5.56 19.48 -2.23
CA ILE A 154 -6.34 18.76 -1.24
C ILE A 154 -5.80 19.02 0.16
N ASP A 155 -4.49 18.95 0.36
CA ASP A 155 -3.86 19.17 1.65
C ASP A 155 -4.10 20.61 2.16
N ALA A 156 -4.20 21.59 1.26
CA ALA A 156 -4.59 22.95 1.61
C ALA A 156 -6.05 23.01 2.11
N ILE A 157 -6.99 22.32 1.44
CA ILE A 157 -8.40 22.23 1.90
C ILE A 157 -8.48 21.58 3.27
N VAL A 158 -7.77 20.46 3.46
CA VAL A 158 -7.72 19.75 4.74
C VAL A 158 -7.15 20.64 5.84
N SER A 159 -6.12 21.44 5.55
CA SER A 159 -5.54 22.38 6.51
C SER A 159 -6.53 23.44 6.98
N VAL A 160 -7.39 23.94 6.08
CA VAL A 160 -8.47 24.87 6.44
C VAL A 160 -9.50 24.20 7.34
N LEU A 161 -9.88 22.94 7.02
CA LEU A 161 -10.81 22.17 7.87
C LEU A 161 -10.24 21.91 9.26
N ILE A 162 -8.95 21.61 9.38
CA ILE A 162 -8.25 21.42 10.65
C ILE A 162 -8.29 22.71 11.49
N ALA A 163 -8.01 23.85 10.89
CA ALA A 163 -7.96 25.15 11.58
C ALA A 163 -9.31 25.57 12.18
N GLY A 164 -10.42 25.13 11.60
CA GLY A 164 -11.80 25.48 12.04
C GLY A 164 -12.44 24.49 13.01
N ASN A 165 -11.74 23.45 13.46
CA ASN A 165 -12.39 22.35 14.19
C ASN A 165 -11.98 22.17 15.65
N SER A 166 -12.87 21.47 16.40
CA SER A 166 -12.69 21.15 17.81
C SER A 166 -11.58 20.11 18.03
N SER A 167 -11.01 20.10 19.25
CA SER A 167 -9.90 19.21 19.61
C SER A 167 -10.23 17.73 19.52
N GLU A 168 -11.46 17.30 19.71
CA GLU A 168 -11.85 15.86 19.71
C GLU A 168 -11.84 15.28 18.28
N SER A 169 -12.55 15.91 17.33
CA SER A 169 -12.56 15.46 15.92
C SER A 169 -11.16 15.49 15.31
N LEU A 170 -10.36 16.50 15.67
CA LEU A 170 -8.98 16.60 15.25
C LEU A 170 -8.12 15.44 15.77
N ARG A 171 -8.29 15.03 17.03
CA ARG A 171 -7.56 13.87 17.59
C ARG A 171 -7.86 12.59 16.80
N VAL A 172 -9.13 12.34 16.48
CA VAL A 172 -9.54 11.16 15.69
C VAL A 172 -8.94 11.22 14.30
N TYR A 173 -8.99 12.38 13.63
CA TYR A 173 -8.40 12.58 12.30
C TYR A 173 -6.88 12.35 12.31
N VAL A 174 -6.15 12.96 13.25
CA VAL A 174 -4.70 12.79 13.39
C VAL A 174 -4.34 11.32 13.65
N ALA A 175 -5.07 10.66 14.58
CA ALA A 175 -4.89 9.25 14.86
C ALA A 175 -5.12 8.38 13.61
N TRP A 176 -6.09 8.74 12.76
CA TRP A 176 -6.28 8.06 11.47
C TRP A 176 -5.09 8.27 10.53
N GLY A 177 -4.58 9.49 10.45
CA GLY A 177 -3.43 9.85 9.61
C GLY A 177 -2.10 9.18 9.99
N MET A 178 -1.98 8.68 11.22
CA MET A 178 -0.78 7.95 11.67
C MET A 178 -0.63 6.57 11.02
N GLY A 179 -1.71 6.02 10.44
CA GLY A 179 -1.74 4.68 9.87
C GLY A 179 -1.75 3.57 10.93
N SER A 180 -2.49 2.51 10.70
CA SER A 180 -2.53 1.33 11.58
C SER A 180 -3.13 0.13 10.87
N PHE A 181 -2.52 -1.04 11.01
CA PHE A 181 -3.12 -2.30 10.54
C PHE A 181 -4.20 -2.82 11.50
N GLY A 182 -4.21 -2.35 12.75
CA GLY A 182 -5.17 -2.83 13.77
C GLY A 182 -6.58 -2.23 13.67
N ARG A 183 -6.89 -1.45 12.63
CA ARG A 183 -8.24 -0.92 12.41
C ARG A 183 -9.15 -1.86 11.64
N VAL A 184 -8.56 -2.81 10.93
CA VAL A 184 -9.28 -3.77 10.10
C VAL A 184 -9.91 -4.81 11.00
N THR A 185 -11.22 -5.01 10.86
CA THR A 185 -11.96 -6.08 11.54
C THR A 185 -12.08 -7.33 10.65
N LEU A 186 -12.45 -8.48 11.23
CA LEU A 186 -12.68 -9.70 10.44
C LEU A 186 -13.74 -9.49 9.34
N GLY A 187 -14.78 -8.69 9.62
CA GLY A 187 -15.82 -8.37 8.64
C GLY A 187 -15.29 -7.58 7.44
N ASP A 188 -14.28 -6.75 7.68
CA ASP A 188 -13.65 -5.91 6.63
C ASP A 188 -12.68 -6.69 5.74
N VAL A 189 -12.08 -7.77 6.26
CA VAL A 189 -11.06 -8.56 5.55
C VAL A 189 -11.53 -9.03 4.19
N TRP A 190 -12.79 -9.42 4.07
CA TRP A 190 -13.36 -9.89 2.81
C TRP A 190 -13.36 -8.79 1.74
N ILE A 191 -13.88 -7.61 2.07
CA ILE A 191 -13.96 -6.46 1.14
C ILE A 191 -12.54 -6.03 0.77
N PHE A 192 -11.65 -5.95 1.75
CA PHE A 192 -10.25 -5.58 1.54
C PHE A 192 -9.56 -6.57 0.58
N THR A 193 -9.71 -7.88 0.83
CA THR A 193 -9.12 -8.92 -0.01
C THR A 193 -9.66 -8.88 -1.43
N CYS A 194 -10.97 -8.77 -1.62
CA CYS A 194 -11.58 -8.71 -2.97
C CYS A 194 -11.06 -7.50 -3.76
N ALA A 195 -11.00 -6.31 -3.15
CA ALA A 195 -10.49 -5.11 -3.81
C ALA A 195 -9.02 -5.26 -4.21
N ILE A 196 -8.18 -5.83 -3.31
CA ILE A 196 -6.77 -6.10 -3.60
C ILE A 196 -6.63 -7.11 -4.75
N LEU A 197 -7.39 -8.19 -4.76
CA LEU A 197 -7.35 -9.19 -5.83
C LEU A 197 -7.70 -8.57 -7.19
N VAL A 198 -8.72 -7.71 -7.26
CA VAL A 198 -9.06 -6.99 -8.50
C VAL A 198 -7.90 -6.13 -8.98
N GLY A 199 -7.28 -5.36 -8.08
CA GLY A 199 -6.11 -4.54 -8.40
C GLY A 199 -4.92 -5.37 -8.91
N LEU A 200 -4.64 -6.52 -8.25
CA LEU A 200 -3.58 -7.44 -8.66
C LEU A 200 -3.87 -8.07 -10.03
N VAL A 201 -5.10 -8.41 -10.34
CA VAL A 201 -5.52 -8.96 -11.65
C VAL A 201 -5.31 -7.90 -12.74
N LEU A 202 -5.67 -6.64 -12.52
CA LEU A 202 -5.46 -5.55 -13.48
C LEU A 202 -3.96 -5.36 -13.81
N ILE A 203 -3.12 -5.36 -12.79
CA ILE A 203 -1.66 -5.25 -12.97
C ILE A 203 -1.09 -6.52 -13.60
N GLY A 204 -1.52 -7.70 -13.15
CA GLY A 204 -1.09 -8.99 -13.69
C GLY A 204 -1.42 -9.16 -15.18
N GLY A 205 -2.58 -8.69 -15.61
CA GLY A 205 -2.98 -8.64 -17.03
C GLY A 205 -2.09 -7.72 -17.88
N SER A 206 -1.39 -6.77 -17.24
CA SER A 206 -0.53 -5.79 -17.91
C SER A 206 0.98 -6.15 -17.86
N LEU A 207 1.35 -7.35 -17.42
CA LEU A 207 2.74 -7.79 -17.27
C LEU A 207 3.57 -7.66 -18.55
N ARG A 208 2.99 -7.95 -19.71
CA ARG A 208 3.67 -7.80 -21.01
C ARG A 208 4.03 -6.34 -21.28
N TYR A 209 3.09 -5.43 -21.01
CA TYR A 209 3.32 -4.00 -21.13
C TYR A 209 4.37 -3.52 -20.14
N LEU A 210 4.30 -3.88 -18.85
CA LEU A 210 5.29 -3.48 -17.86
C LEU A 210 6.71 -3.88 -18.24
N ASN A 211 6.91 -5.09 -18.80
CA ASN A 211 8.21 -5.50 -19.28
C ASN A 211 8.67 -4.72 -20.51
N ALA A 212 7.78 -4.40 -21.45
CA ALA A 212 8.09 -3.64 -22.64
C ALA A 212 8.33 -2.15 -22.33
N ALA A 213 7.58 -1.58 -21.37
CA ALA A 213 7.67 -0.19 -20.93
C ALA A 213 9.04 0.18 -20.36
N LEU A 214 9.81 -0.79 -19.87
CA LEU A 214 11.21 -0.58 -19.46
C LEU A 214 12.07 -0.06 -20.62
N LEU A 215 11.76 -0.47 -21.86
CA LEU A 215 12.49 -0.05 -23.05
C LEU A 215 11.83 1.13 -23.77
N GLY A 216 10.65 1.52 -23.33
CA GLY A 216 9.94 2.69 -23.84
C GLY A 216 8.53 2.38 -24.34
N ASP A 217 7.68 3.41 -24.31
CA ASP A 217 6.31 3.30 -24.84
C ASP A 217 6.31 3.05 -26.34
N ASP A 218 7.24 3.65 -27.10
CA ASP A 218 7.42 3.44 -28.54
C ASP A 218 7.82 1.99 -28.84
N PHE A 219 8.71 1.43 -28.03
CA PHE A 219 9.09 0.02 -28.14
C PHE A 219 7.90 -0.91 -27.85
N ALA A 220 7.13 -0.61 -26.79
CA ALA A 220 5.93 -1.37 -26.48
C ALA A 220 4.87 -1.30 -27.59
N HIS A 221 4.73 -0.13 -28.22
CA HIS A 221 3.85 0.06 -29.37
C HIS A 221 4.32 -0.75 -30.58
N GLY A 222 5.64 -0.75 -30.85
CA GLY A 222 6.24 -1.55 -31.92
C GLY A 222 6.05 -3.07 -31.76
N LEU A 223 5.86 -3.54 -30.53
CA LEU A 223 5.49 -4.94 -30.22
C LEU A 223 3.98 -5.22 -30.38
N GLY A 224 3.20 -4.27 -30.90
CA GLY A 224 1.75 -4.41 -31.08
C GLY A 224 0.92 -4.28 -29.78
N LEU A 225 1.52 -3.78 -28.69
CA LEU A 225 0.81 -3.59 -27.45
C LEU A 225 -0.03 -2.29 -27.49
N ASN A 226 -1.26 -2.35 -26.99
CA ASN A 226 -2.06 -1.14 -26.79
C ASN A 226 -1.57 -0.41 -25.54
N VAL A 227 -0.57 0.47 -25.70
CA VAL A 227 0.09 1.20 -24.62
C VAL A 227 -0.90 2.00 -23.79
N LYS A 228 -1.84 2.74 -24.45
CA LYS A 228 -2.84 3.56 -23.76
C LYS A 228 -3.72 2.70 -22.83
N ARG A 229 -4.27 1.61 -23.35
CA ARG A 229 -5.14 0.70 -22.57
C ARG A 229 -4.36 0.05 -21.42
N SER A 230 -3.15 -0.44 -21.70
CA SER A 230 -2.32 -1.09 -20.67
C SER A 230 -1.91 -0.12 -19.56
N LYS A 231 -1.53 1.12 -19.91
CA LYS A 231 -1.21 2.19 -18.97
C LYS A 231 -2.40 2.51 -18.06
N ILE A 232 -3.58 2.64 -18.64
CA ILE A 232 -4.83 2.85 -17.90
C ILE A 232 -5.09 1.71 -16.93
N CYS A 233 -4.97 0.45 -17.38
CA CYS A 233 -5.17 -0.72 -16.51
C CYS A 233 -4.17 -0.75 -15.34
N VAL A 234 -2.90 -0.42 -15.58
CA VAL A 234 -1.89 -0.36 -14.51
C VAL A 234 -2.19 0.76 -13.53
N LEU A 235 -2.54 1.96 -14.02
CA LEU A 235 -2.90 3.09 -13.16
C LEU A 235 -4.13 2.79 -12.31
N LEU A 236 -5.19 2.22 -12.91
CA LEU A 236 -6.39 1.79 -12.17
C LEU A 236 -6.05 0.74 -11.13
N GLY A 237 -5.30 -0.29 -11.50
CA GLY A 237 -4.87 -1.34 -10.57
C GLY A 237 -4.05 -0.77 -9.41
N ALA A 238 -3.06 0.08 -9.71
CA ALA A 238 -2.21 0.70 -8.70
C ALA A 238 -3.01 1.64 -7.78
N SER A 239 -3.94 2.41 -8.35
CA SER A 239 -4.83 3.31 -7.58
C SER A 239 -5.78 2.52 -6.68
N LEU A 240 -6.35 1.42 -7.18
CA LEU A 240 -7.22 0.56 -6.40
C LEU A 240 -6.46 -0.07 -5.22
N LEU A 241 -5.26 -0.62 -5.48
CA LEU A 241 -4.41 -1.20 -4.43
C LEU A 241 -4.06 -0.18 -3.34
N ALA A 242 -3.60 1.01 -3.74
CA ALA A 242 -3.19 2.05 -2.80
C ALA A 242 -4.39 2.71 -2.11
N GLY A 243 -5.44 3.02 -2.84
CA GLY A 243 -6.64 3.67 -2.31
C GLY A 243 -7.35 2.78 -1.29
N THR A 244 -7.53 1.49 -1.61
CA THR A 244 -8.10 0.52 -0.67
C THR A 244 -7.24 0.39 0.58
N THR A 245 -5.91 0.23 0.41
CA THR A 245 -5.01 0.15 1.57
C THR A 245 -5.09 1.41 2.43
N THR A 246 -5.12 2.60 1.83
CA THR A 246 -5.24 3.86 2.57
C THR A 246 -6.59 3.97 3.28
N ALA A 247 -7.67 3.53 2.66
CA ALA A 247 -8.99 3.52 3.29
C ALA A 247 -9.03 2.66 4.56
N PHE A 248 -8.52 1.43 4.48
CA PHE A 248 -8.56 0.47 5.60
C PHE A 248 -7.51 0.73 6.68
N CYS A 249 -6.28 1.04 6.27
CA CYS A 249 -5.13 1.15 7.18
C CYS A 249 -4.73 2.60 7.50
N GLY A 250 -5.36 3.59 6.86
CA GLY A 250 -4.88 4.96 6.83
C GLY A 250 -3.69 5.11 5.85
N PRO A 251 -3.13 6.31 5.72
CA PRO A 251 -1.96 6.54 4.88
C PRO A 251 -0.79 5.66 5.36
N VAL A 252 -0.20 4.86 4.46
CA VAL A 252 0.96 4.00 4.74
C VAL A 252 2.08 4.38 3.78
N ALA A 253 3.07 5.10 4.28
CA ALA A 253 4.17 5.64 3.49
C ALA A 253 5.29 4.61 3.26
N PHE A 254 6.18 4.93 2.33
CA PHE A 254 7.46 4.29 2.03
C PHE A 254 7.43 2.86 1.47
N ILE A 255 6.47 2.00 1.79
CA ILE A 255 6.43 0.63 1.25
C ILE A 255 6.46 0.66 -0.28
N GLY A 256 5.61 1.48 -0.90
CA GLY A 256 5.52 1.58 -2.35
C GLY A 256 6.77 2.15 -3.05
N ILE A 257 7.63 2.86 -2.33
CA ILE A 257 8.85 3.44 -2.90
C ILE A 257 10.06 2.57 -2.58
N ALA A 258 10.24 2.16 -1.33
CA ALA A 258 11.44 1.45 -0.89
C ALA A 258 11.48 -0.03 -1.28
N VAL A 259 10.32 -0.72 -1.18
CA VAL A 259 10.25 -2.17 -1.40
C VAL A 259 10.61 -2.61 -2.82
N PRO A 260 10.21 -1.92 -3.90
CA PRO A 260 10.67 -2.27 -5.25
C PRO A 260 12.18 -2.32 -5.38
N HIS A 261 12.90 -1.39 -4.73
CA HIS A 261 14.36 -1.37 -4.73
C HIS A 261 14.94 -2.57 -3.96
N LEU A 262 14.36 -2.90 -2.78
CA LEU A 262 14.78 -4.08 -2.03
C LEU A 262 14.58 -5.36 -2.84
N ALA A 263 13.43 -5.49 -3.51
CA ALA A 263 13.14 -6.63 -4.37
C ALA A 263 14.12 -6.74 -5.55
N TYR A 264 14.41 -5.61 -6.21
CA TYR A 264 15.40 -5.57 -7.28
C TYR A 264 16.79 -6.02 -6.79
N MET A 265 17.23 -5.55 -5.65
CA MET A 265 18.53 -5.92 -5.06
C MET A 265 18.60 -7.40 -4.69
N LEU A 266 17.51 -7.96 -4.18
CA LEU A 266 17.43 -9.35 -3.77
C LEU A 266 17.40 -10.30 -4.97
N PHE A 267 16.52 -10.02 -5.94
CA PHE A 267 16.27 -10.92 -7.08
C PHE A 267 17.13 -10.62 -8.30
N LYS A 268 17.75 -9.45 -8.40
CA LYS A 268 18.59 -8.98 -9.51
C LYS A 268 17.96 -9.28 -10.88
N THR A 269 16.71 -8.84 -11.04
CA THR A 269 15.95 -9.02 -12.29
C THR A 269 15.02 -7.84 -12.51
N THR A 270 14.84 -7.46 -13.77
CA THR A 270 13.86 -6.47 -14.21
C THR A 270 12.59 -7.13 -14.76
N ASN A 271 12.57 -8.46 -14.90
CA ASN A 271 11.39 -9.17 -15.41
C ASN A 271 10.25 -9.13 -14.36
N HIS A 272 9.18 -8.41 -14.66
CA HIS A 272 8.02 -8.22 -13.79
C HIS A 272 7.29 -9.52 -13.41
N ARG A 273 7.44 -10.60 -14.23
CA ARG A 273 6.88 -11.91 -13.85
C ARG A 273 7.49 -12.47 -12.56
N LEU A 274 8.74 -12.12 -12.26
CA LEU A 274 9.44 -12.52 -11.05
C LEU A 274 9.52 -11.37 -10.04
N LEU A 275 9.69 -10.14 -10.53
CA LEU A 275 9.92 -8.99 -9.68
C LEU A 275 8.65 -8.55 -8.94
N LEU A 276 7.45 -8.63 -9.57
CA LEU A 276 6.18 -8.29 -8.90
C LEU A 276 5.86 -9.22 -7.71
N PRO A 277 5.90 -10.56 -7.86
CA PRO A 277 5.74 -11.45 -6.72
C PRO A 277 6.84 -11.26 -5.66
N GLY A 278 8.08 -11.02 -6.10
CA GLY A 278 9.19 -10.73 -5.19
C GLY A 278 8.98 -9.44 -4.40
N ALA A 279 8.51 -8.38 -5.05
CA ALA A 279 8.18 -7.12 -4.38
C ALA A 279 6.99 -7.31 -3.41
N ALA A 280 5.95 -8.05 -3.80
CA ALA A 280 4.84 -8.37 -2.91
C ALA A 280 5.32 -9.03 -1.62
N LEU A 281 6.16 -10.07 -1.72
CA LEU A 281 6.70 -10.77 -0.54
C LEU A 281 7.60 -9.87 0.31
N CYS A 282 8.46 -9.04 -0.30
CA CYS A 282 9.26 -8.05 0.44
C CYS A 282 8.37 -7.03 1.16
N GLY A 283 7.29 -6.59 0.51
CA GLY A 283 6.32 -5.68 1.11
C GLY A 283 5.57 -6.31 2.29
N VAL A 284 5.16 -7.56 2.16
CA VAL A 284 4.55 -8.34 3.24
C VAL A 284 5.50 -8.44 4.43
N ALA A 285 6.76 -8.82 4.19
CA ALA A 285 7.74 -8.96 5.26
C ALA A 285 7.98 -7.61 5.98
N LEU A 286 8.10 -6.50 5.25
CA LEU A 286 8.29 -5.17 5.82
C LEU A 286 7.06 -4.70 6.61
N ALA A 287 5.86 -4.94 6.08
CA ALA A 287 4.61 -4.55 6.75
C ALA A 287 4.38 -5.36 8.03
N LEU A 288 4.61 -6.67 8.01
CA LEU A 288 4.54 -7.52 9.22
C LEU A 288 5.57 -7.08 10.26
N LEU A 289 6.81 -6.82 9.86
CA LEU A 289 7.86 -6.32 10.75
C LEU A 289 7.46 -5.00 11.41
N ALA A 290 6.94 -4.04 10.62
CA ALA A 290 6.43 -2.78 11.13
C ALA A 290 5.20 -2.97 12.05
N GLY A 291 4.36 -3.97 11.77
CA GLY A 291 3.20 -4.34 12.58
C GLY A 291 3.54 -4.94 13.94
N LEU A 292 4.77 -5.41 14.17
CA LEU A 292 5.23 -5.91 15.49
C LEU A 292 5.43 -4.79 16.51
N PHE A 293 5.62 -3.55 16.05
CA PHE A 293 5.77 -2.42 16.97
C PHE A 293 4.45 -2.15 17.72
N PRO A 294 4.53 -1.65 18.97
CA PRO A 294 3.35 -1.31 19.75
C PRO A 294 2.46 -0.29 19.03
N ALA A 295 1.17 -0.37 19.25
CA ALA A 295 0.17 0.55 18.65
C ALA A 295 0.38 2.03 19.04
N SER A 296 1.14 2.29 20.11
CA SER A 296 1.56 3.64 20.53
C SER A 296 2.55 4.29 19.58
N VAL A 297 3.26 3.49 18.76
CA VAL A 297 4.20 4.01 17.77
C VAL A 297 3.50 4.13 16.43
N PRO A 298 3.43 5.34 15.82
CA PRO A 298 2.81 5.53 14.51
C PRO A 298 3.43 4.64 13.45
N LEU A 299 2.61 3.91 12.69
CA LEU A 299 3.08 3.01 11.64
C LEU A 299 3.97 3.73 10.62
N ASN A 300 3.57 4.96 10.24
CA ASN A 300 4.34 5.77 9.31
C ASN A 300 5.72 6.16 9.85
N ALA A 301 5.88 6.37 11.15
CA ALA A 301 7.18 6.66 11.74
C ALA A 301 8.13 5.46 11.62
N VAL A 302 7.65 4.25 11.95
CA VAL A 302 8.43 3.01 11.80
C VAL A 302 8.87 2.80 10.36
N LEU A 303 7.92 2.93 9.41
CA LEU A 303 8.19 2.73 7.99
C LEU A 303 9.12 3.80 7.42
N SER A 304 9.04 5.05 7.90
CA SER A 304 9.94 6.12 7.49
C SER A 304 11.37 5.89 7.97
N LEU A 305 11.53 5.44 9.23
CA LEU A 305 12.84 5.14 9.80
C LEU A 305 13.58 4.03 9.04
N VAL A 306 12.84 3.08 8.45
CA VAL A 306 13.42 2.02 7.61
C VAL A 306 13.51 2.45 6.15
N GLY A 307 12.46 3.06 5.61
CA GLY A 307 12.34 3.38 4.20
C GLY A 307 13.27 4.48 3.72
N VAL A 308 13.43 5.56 4.51
CA VAL A 308 14.31 6.69 4.12
C VAL A 308 15.77 6.27 3.99
N PRO A 309 16.38 5.56 4.95
CA PRO A 309 17.76 5.10 4.79
C PRO A 309 17.95 4.17 3.58
N VAL A 310 16.98 3.29 3.30
CA VAL A 310 17.03 2.40 2.13
C VAL A 310 17.03 3.21 0.84
N ILE A 311 16.15 4.20 0.71
CA ILE A 311 16.07 5.05 -0.48
C ILE A 311 17.35 5.87 -0.65
N LEU A 312 17.84 6.51 0.42
CA LEU A 312 19.09 7.28 0.39
C LEU A 312 20.28 6.41 -0.02
N TRP A 313 20.38 5.21 0.55
CA TRP A 313 21.44 4.29 0.19
C TRP A 313 21.39 3.86 -1.30
N VAL A 314 20.20 3.63 -1.85
CA VAL A 314 20.00 3.33 -3.27
C VAL A 314 20.42 4.51 -4.15
N LEU A 315 20.05 5.73 -3.78
CA LEU A 315 20.41 6.95 -4.52
C LEU A 315 21.90 7.23 -4.50
N VAL A 316 22.54 7.12 -3.33
CA VAL A 316 23.98 7.41 -3.17
C VAL A 316 24.87 6.38 -3.87
N ARG A 317 24.50 5.10 -3.81
CA ARG A 317 25.29 4.06 -4.50
C ARG A 317 25.17 4.06 -6.00
N GLY A 318 24.32 4.89 -6.58
CA GLY A 318 24.22 5.06 -8.06
C GLY A 318 23.97 3.75 -8.78
N SER A 319 23.62 2.72 -8.04
CA SER A 319 23.53 1.38 -8.57
C SER A 319 22.28 1.26 -9.44
N GLY A 320 22.51 1.60 -10.68
CA GLY A 320 22.06 0.92 -11.87
C GLY A 320 20.71 0.19 -11.88
N ALA A 321 19.75 0.55 -11.08
CA ALA A 321 18.36 0.37 -11.40
C ALA A 321 18.01 1.44 -12.44
N ARG A 322 18.57 1.35 -13.64
CA ARG A 322 18.01 1.99 -14.83
C ARG A 322 16.69 1.26 -15.09
N PHE A 323 15.62 1.85 -14.59
CA PHE A 323 14.28 1.52 -15.04
C PHE A 323 14.07 2.05 -16.45
#